data_0cc344613455ec52c35580d23eff0f59
#
_entry.id   0cc344613455ec52c35580d23eff0f59
#
_cell.length_a   1.000
_cell.length_b   1.000
_cell.length_c   1.000
_cell.angle_alpha   90.00
_cell.angle_beta   90.00
_cell.angle_gamma   90.00
#
_symmetry.space_group_name_H-M   'P 1'
#
loop_
_entity.id
_entity.type
_entity.pdbx_description
1 polymer ?
#
loop_
_entity_poly.entity_id
_entity_poly.type
_entity_poly.pdbx_seq_one_letter_code
_entity_poly.pdbx_strand_id
1 'polypeptide(L)'
;KIESRADFNDWKTQTNSNDVEPLNALELPKGFFNTEQALSKVGSTCTIVGKVVSAKFSAKSEATFLNLDQSFPKQIFSVMIWKDGRKNFSYKPEVDLFGKYITVKGRVELDKNGVPGITVEREEQIQFLEEE
;
A
#
# COMPACT_ATOMS: atom_id res chain seq x y z
N LYS A 1 -16.66 26.46 4.11
CA LYS A 1 -16.41 25.89 4.09
C LYS A 1 -16.35 25.29 3.87
N ILE A 2 -16.58 25.07 3.80
CA ILE A 2 -16.41 24.28 3.68
C ILE A 2 -16.58 23.58 3.88
N GLU A 3 -17.27 22.99 3.88
CA GLU A 3 -17.35 22.12 4.02
C GLU A 3 -17.76 21.47 3.46
N SER A 4 -18.40 21.43 3.03
CA SER A 4 -18.57 20.50 2.58
C SER A 4 -18.01 20.32 1.53
N ARG A 5 -17.95 20.57 1.18
CA ARG A 5 -17.12 20.33 0.70
C ARG A 5 -16.38 20.04 0.88
N ALA A 6 -17.06 20.32 1.00
CA ALA A 6 -16.00 20.26 1.85
C ALA A 6 -15.43 18.94 2.07
N ASP A 7 -16.22 18.01 2.14
CA ASP A 7 -15.77 16.66 2.32
C ASP A 7 -14.63 16.30 1.40
N PHE A 8 -14.72 16.79 0.20
CA PHE A 8 -13.68 16.49 -0.77
C PHE A 8 -12.34 17.06 -0.36
N ASN A 9 -12.35 18.28 0.15
CA ASN A 9 -11.11 18.91 0.59
C ASN A 9 -10.55 18.21 1.82
N ASP A 10 -11.45 17.78 2.70
CA ASP A 10 -11.01 17.05 3.89
C ASP A 10 -10.33 15.76 3.52
N TRP A 11 -10.88 15.08 2.55
CA TRP A 11 -10.30 13.83 2.08
C TRP A 11 -8.86 14.02 1.60
N LYS A 12 -8.64 15.05 0.83
CA LYS A 12 -7.28 15.31 0.32
C LYS A 12 -6.32 15.63 1.46
N THR A 13 -6.78 16.41 2.40
CA THR A 13 -5.95 16.78 3.52
C THR A 13 -5.59 15.56 4.34
N GLN A 14 -6.56 14.69 4.56
CA GLN A 14 -6.29 13.50 5.36
C GLN A 14 -5.25 12.60 4.72
N THR A 15 -5.35 12.37 3.41
CA THR A 15 -4.38 11.50 2.77
C THR A 15 -2.99 12.09 2.84
N ASN A 16 -2.88 13.40 2.67
CA ASN A 16 -1.57 14.05 2.73
C ASN A 16 -0.98 14.00 4.12
N SER A 17 -1.82 14.12 5.16
CA SER A 17 -1.32 14.17 6.51
C SER A 17 -0.85 12.81 7.00
N ASN A 18 -1.20 11.73 6.30
CA ASN A 18 -0.77 10.39 6.69
C ASN A 18 0.52 9.95 6.04
N ASP A 19 0.99 10.71 5.07
CA ASP A 19 2.21 10.33 4.36
C ASP A 19 3.40 10.29 5.31
N VAL A 20 4.28 9.35 5.08
CA VAL A 20 5.49 9.19 5.88
C VAL A 20 6.67 8.94 4.97
N GLU A 21 7.87 9.15 5.51
CA GLU A 21 9.08 8.83 4.78
C GLU A 21 9.26 7.32 4.77
N PRO A 22 9.84 6.78 3.69
CA PRO A 22 10.14 5.35 3.69
C PRO A 22 11.08 5.00 4.83
N LEU A 23 10.95 3.78 5.32
CA LEU A 23 11.83 3.31 6.38
C LEU A 23 13.27 3.31 5.90
N ASN A 24 14.21 3.44 6.85
CA ASN A 24 15.62 3.44 6.52
C ASN A 24 16.02 2.06 5.98
N ALA A 25 16.41 2.02 4.70
CA ALA A 25 16.72 0.76 4.04
C ALA A 25 17.87 0.03 4.73
N LEU A 26 18.80 0.77 5.32
CA LEU A 26 19.95 0.15 5.96
C LEU A 26 19.59 -0.60 7.24
N GLU A 27 18.42 -0.31 7.79
CA GLU A 27 17.98 -0.95 9.04
C GLU A 27 17.04 -2.11 8.80
N LEU A 28 16.71 -2.40 7.55
CA LEU A 28 15.80 -3.50 7.25
C LEU A 28 16.55 -4.82 7.18
N PRO A 29 15.91 -5.91 7.60
CA PRO A 29 16.54 -7.22 7.47
C PRO A 29 16.82 -7.56 6.02
N LYS A 30 17.72 -8.51 5.83
CA LYS A 30 18.06 -8.98 4.49
C LYS A 30 16.80 -9.49 3.80
N GLY A 31 16.63 -9.09 2.56
CA GLY A 31 15.47 -9.53 1.78
C GLY A 31 14.28 -8.60 1.88
N PHE A 32 14.36 -7.60 2.75
CA PHE A 32 13.31 -6.61 2.91
C PHE A 32 13.77 -5.29 2.29
N PHE A 33 12.84 -4.59 1.64
CA PHE A 33 13.16 -3.34 0.96
C PHE A 33 12.10 -2.31 1.29
N ASN A 34 12.49 -1.05 1.30
CA ASN A 34 11.51 0.00 1.53
C ASN A 34 10.81 0.36 0.21
N THR A 35 9.85 1.28 0.30
CA THR A 35 9.06 1.61 -0.88
C THR A 35 9.86 2.33 -1.96
N GLU A 36 10.90 3.07 -1.56
CA GLU A 36 11.74 3.73 -2.56
C GLU A 36 12.54 2.76 -3.38
N GLN A 37 12.90 1.63 -2.80
CA GLN A 37 13.69 0.62 -3.49
C GLN A 37 12.85 -0.22 -4.44
N ALA A 38 11.53 -0.14 -4.32
CA ALA A 38 10.66 -1.00 -5.10
C ALA A 38 10.86 -0.82 -6.59
N LEU A 39 11.12 0.40 -7.04
CA LEU A 39 11.30 0.65 -8.47
C LEU A 39 12.48 -0.13 -9.03
N SER A 40 13.52 -0.31 -8.24
CA SER A 40 14.69 -1.06 -8.68
C SER A 40 14.47 -2.57 -8.61
N LYS A 41 13.34 -2.99 -8.04
CA LYS A 41 13.04 -4.42 -7.88
C LYS A 41 11.97 -4.91 -8.83
N VAL A 42 11.57 -4.08 -9.79
CA VAL A 42 10.56 -4.48 -10.77
C VAL A 42 11.02 -5.74 -11.48
N GLY A 43 10.12 -6.72 -11.57
CA GLY A 43 10.42 -8.00 -12.17
C GLY A 43 10.92 -9.05 -11.20
N SER A 44 11.21 -8.66 -9.96
CA SER A 44 11.73 -9.57 -8.95
C SER A 44 10.68 -9.82 -7.87
N THR A 45 10.77 -10.97 -7.24
CA THR A 45 9.93 -11.29 -6.08
C THR A 45 10.69 -10.93 -4.82
N CYS A 46 10.10 -10.08 -4.00
CA CYS A 46 10.74 -9.65 -2.77
C CYS A 46 9.69 -9.16 -1.79
N THR A 47 10.15 -8.70 -0.64
CA THR A 47 9.25 -8.18 0.40
C THR A 47 9.48 -6.68 0.53
N ILE A 48 8.38 -5.92 0.40
CA ILE A 48 8.42 -4.46 0.54
C ILE A 48 7.75 -4.09 1.85
N VAL A 49 8.34 -3.15 2.57
CA VAL A 49 7.85 -2.70 3.88
C VAL A 49 7.42 -1.25 3.79
N GLY A 50 6.27 -0.95 4.37
CA GLY A 50 5.80 0.43 4.41
C GLY A 50 4.53 0.57 5.21
N LYS A 51 4.11 1.81 5.38
CA LYS A 51 2.89 2.11 6.12
C LYS A 51 1.75 2.36 5.15
N VAL A 52 0.60 1.77 5.43
CA VAL A 52 -0.59 1.98 4.59
C VAL A 52 -1.15 3.35 4.93
N VAL A 53 -0.93 4.31 4.03
CA VAL A 53 -1.35 5.69 4.27
C VAL A 53 -2.63 6.04 3.53
N SER A 54 -3.04 5.20 2.58
CA SER A 54 -4.35 5.35 1.98
C SER A 54 -4.83 4.00 1.51
N ALA A 55 -6.13 3.80 1.58
CA ALA A 55 -6.74 2.53 1.23
C ALA A 55 -8.06 2.81 0.55
N LYS A 56 -8.34 2.07 -0.51
CA LYS A 56 -9.54 2.29 -1.28
C LYS A 56 -10.10 0.96 -1.75
N PHE A 57 -11.40 0.81 -1.60
CA PHE A 57 -12.11 -0.33 -2.16
C PHE A 57 -12.98 0.17 -3.30
N SER A 58 -12.79 -0.43 -4.47
CA SER A 58 -13.60 -0.08 -5.64
C SER A 58 -14.77 -1.04 -5.72
N ALA A 59 -15.98 -0.52 -5.50
CA ALA A 59 -17.16 -1.39 -5.56
C ALA A 59 -17.37 -1.93 -6.97
N LYS A 60 -16.96 -1.19 -7.96
CA LYS A 60 -17.17 -1.61 -9.35
C LYS A 60 -16.34 -2.83 -9.70
N SER A 61 -15.08 -2.84 -9.33
CA SER A 61 -14.19 -3.96 -9.65
C SER A 61 -14.01 -4.89 -8.46
N GLU A 62 -14.50 -4.49 -7.28
CA GLU A 62 -14.33 -5.24 -6.04
C GLU A 62 -12.86 -5.45 -5.71
N ALA A 63 -12.05 -4.50 -6.10
CA ALA A 63 -10.62 -4.55 -5.85
C ALA A 63 -10.24 -3.58 -4.73
N THR A 64 -9.19 -3.93 -4.01
CA THR A 64 -8.65 -3.10 -2.95
C THR A 64 -7.31 -2.55 -3.38
N PHE A 65 -7.09 -1.25 -3.15
CA PHE A 65 -5.85 -0.59 -3.48
C PHE A 65 -5.29 0.05 -2.23
N LEU A 66 -4.03 -0.23 -1.95
CA LEU A 66 -3.35 0.33 -0.78
C LEU A 66 -2.12 1.07 -1.27
N ASN A 67 -1.91 2.29 -0.77
CA ASN A 67 -0.69 3.03 -1.08
C ASN A 67 0.17 3.05 0.17
N LEU A 68 1.42 2.69 0.00
CA LEU A 68 2.36 2.64 1.12
C LEU A 68 3.23 3.89 1.14
N ASP A 69 3.33 4.50 2.30
CA ASP A 69 4.17 5.65 2.62
C ASP A 69 3.73 6.97 2.00
N GLN A 70 3.31 6.97 0.74
CA GLN A 70 2.86 8.20 0.07
C GLN A 70 1.52 7.92 -0.59
N SER A 71 0.58 8.83 -0.40
CA SER A 71 -0.76 8.67 -0.95
C SER A 71 -0.86 9.30 -2.34
N PHE A 72 -1.95 8.97 -3.02
CA PHE A 72 -2.25 9.54 -4.32
C PHE A 72 -2.32 11.07 -4.21
N PRO A 73 -1.76 11.83 -5.13
CA PRO A 73 -1.17 11.42 -6.40
C PRO A 73 0.35 11.20 -6.36
N LYS A 74 0.92 11.17 -5.18
CA LYS A 74 2.36 11.03 -5.02
C LYS A 74 2.79 9.61 -4.69
N GLN A 75 1.92 8.65 -4.91
CA GLN A 75 2.22 7.27 -4.51
C GLN A 75 3.48 6.76 -5.17
N ILE A 76 4.28 6.07 -4.38
CA ILE A 76 5.52 5.48 -4.87
C ILE A 76 5.48 3.96 -4.83
N PHE A 77 4.48 3.40 -4.18
CA PHE A 77 4.31 1.95 -4.14
C PHE A 77 2.86 1.63 -3.78
N SER A 78 2.26 0.73 -4.54
CA SER A 78 0.86 0.37 -4.33
C SER A 78 0.70 -1.14 -4.23
N VAL A 79 -0.27 -1.55 -3.43
CA VAL A 79 -0.65 -2.95 -3.31
C VAL A 79 -2.04 -3.09 -3.90
N MET A 80 -2.21 -4.10 -4.76
CA MET A 80 -3.49 -4.35 -5.38
C MET A 80 -3.99 -5.73 -5.01
N ILE A 81 -5.24 -5.79 -4.56
CA ILE A 81 -5.87 -7.05 -4.22
C ILE A 81 -7.15 -7.12 -5.04
N TRP A 82 -7.10 -7.93 -6.10
CA TRP A 82 -8.24 -8.04 -6.99
C TRP A 82 -9.34 -8.86 -6.36
N LYS A 83 -10.50 -8.86 -6.98
CA LYS A 83 -11.68 -9.51 -6.46
C LYS A 83 -11.42 -10.94 -5.97
N ASP A 84 -10.78 -11.75 -6.80
CA ASP A 84 -10.57 -13.15 -6.43
C ASP A 84 -9.58 -13.30 -5.28
N GLY A 85 -8.54 -12.47 -5.27
CA GLY A 85 -7.59 -12.52 -4.17
C GLY A 85 -8.19 -12.03 -2.87
N ARG A 86 -9.08 -11.03 -2.96
CA ARG A 86 -9.71 -10.46 -1.79
C ARG A 86 -10.55 -11.51 -1.04
N LYS A 87 -11.09 -12.47 -1.75
CA LYS A 87 -11.87 -13.53 -1.12
C LYS A 87 -11.05 -14.41 -0.20
N ASN A 88 -9.74 -14.38 -0.35
CA ASN A 88 -8.85 -15.21 0.47
C ASN A 88 -8.49 -14.54 1.79
N PHE A 89 -8.99 -13.32 2.03
CA PHE A 89 -8.70 -12.61 3.26
C PHE A 89 -9.77 -12.86 4.30
N SER A 90 -9.34 -13.07 5.54
CA SER A 90 -10.26 -13.24 6.67
C SER A 90 -10.68 -11.91 7.25
N TYR A 91 -10.14 -10.81 6.74
CA TYR A 91 -10.47 -9.46 7.21
C TYR A 91 -10.60 -8.54 6.00
N LYS A 92 -10.97 -7.29 6.25
CA LYS A 92 -11.12 -6.31 5.18
C LYS A 92 -9.83 -5.51 5.06
N PRO A 93 -9.00 -5.79 4.04
CA PRO A 93 -7.70 -5.12 3.95
C PRO A 93 -7.78 -3.60 3.94
N GLU A 94 -8.78 -3.05 3.26
CA GLU A 94 -8.88 -1.59 3.16
C GLU A 94 -9.24 -0.95 4.49
N VAL A 95 -9.75 -1.73 5.44
CA VAL A 95 -10.11 -1.22 6.75
C VAL A 95 -9.05 -1.56 7.79
N ASP A 96 -8.68 -2.82 7.83
CA ASP A 96 -7.84 -3.31 8.93
C ASP A 96 -6.36 -2.99 8.76
N LEU A 97 -5.93 -2.75 7.54
CA LEU A 97 -4.53 -2.45 7.29
C LEU A 97 -4.23 -0.96 7.28
N PHE A 98 -5.26 -0.14 7.18
CA PHE A 98 -5.05 1.30 7.10
C PHE A 98 -4.34 1.82 8.35
N GLY A 99 -3.29 2.60 8.11
CA GLY A 99 -2.52 3.19 9.20
C GLY A 99 -1.50 2.26 9.82
N LYS A 100 -1.36 1.06 9.31
CA LYS A 100 -0.44 0.07 9.87
C LYS A 100 0.79 -0.07 9.00
N TYR A 101 1.91 -0.42 9.63
CA TYR A 101 3.09 -0.83 8.89
C TYR A 101 2.95 -2.30 8.56
N ILE A 102 3.17 -2.63 7.30
CA ILE A 102 3.03 -4.01 6.83
C ILE A 102 4.20 -4.39 5.95
N THR A 103 4.39 -5.69 5.81
CA THR A 103 5.29 -6.23 4.81
C THR A 103 4.45 -6.90 3.75
N VAL A 104 4.84 -6.73 2.49
CA VAL A 104 4.11 -7.31 1.36
C VAL A 104 5.10 -8.08 0.52
N LYS A 105 4.84 -9.35 0.33
CA LYS A 105 5.71 -10.22 -0.46
C LYS A 105 5.07 -10.54 -1.80
N GLY A 106 5.84 -10.42 -2.86
CA GLY A 106 5.35 -10.77 -4.17
C GLY A 106 6.24 -10.19 -5.25
N ARG A 107 5.80 -10.36 -6.47
CA ARG A 107 6.53 -9.85 -7.62
C ARG A 107 6.20 -8.38 -7.82
N VAL A 108 7.23 -7.57 -7.92
CA VAL A 108 7.06 -6.13 -8.12
C VAL A 108 6.88 -5.87 -9.60
N GLU A 109 5.80 -5.17 -9.94
CA GLU A 109 5.50 -4.83 -11.32
C GLU A 109 5.06 -3.38 -11.41
N LEU A 110 5.23 -2.79 -12.58
CA LEU A 110 4.79 -1.41 -12.80
C LEU A 110 3.34 -1.40 -13.23
N ASP A 111 2.59 -0.40 -12.75
CA ASP A 111 1.26 -0.19 -13.26
C ASP A 111 1.36 0.68 -14.52
N LYS A 112 0.22 1.03 -15.10
CA LYS A 112 0.21 1.79 -16.34
C LYS A 112 0.76 3.20 -16.18
N ASN A 113 0.86 3.66 -14.94
CA ASN A 113 1.41 4.99 -14.66
C ASN A 113 2.87 4.94 -14.25
N GLY A 114 3.47 3.75 -14.27
CA GLY A 114 4.87 3.61 -13.93
C GLY A 114 5.13 3.51 -12.45
N VAL A 115 4.12 3.23 -11.64
CA VAL A 115 4.26 3.10 -10.20
C VAL A 115 4.46 1.63 -9.87
N PRO A 116 5.53 1.28 -9.13
CA PRO A 116 5.74 -0.12 -8.76
C PRO A 116 4.71 -0.58 -7.74
N GLY A 117 4.39 -1.85 -7.79
CA GLY A 117 3.43 -2.41 -6.86
C GLY A 117 3.47 -3.91 -6.88
N ILE A 118 2.71 -4.51 -5.97
CA ILE A 118 2.59 -5.95 -5.86
C ILE A 118 1.11 -6.30 -5.87
N THR A 119 0.75 -7.29 -6.68
CA THR A 119 -0.60 -7.84 -6.66
C THR A 119 -0.61 -8.97 -5.65
N VAL A 120 -1.50 -8.87 -4.67
CA VAL A 120 -1.60 -9.84 -3.59
C VAL A 120 -2.82 -10.72 -3.84
N GLU A 121 -2.63 -12.03 -3.73
CA GLU A 121 -3.69 -12.99 -3.96
C GLU A 121 -4.04 -13.79 -2.72
N ARG A 122 -3.19 -13.73 -1.69
CA ARG A 122 -3.42 -14.49 -0.47
C ARG A 122 -3.07 -13.64 0.74
N GLU A 123 -3.81 -13.90 1.80
CA GLU A 123 -3.64 -13.12 3.03
C GLU A 123 -2.22 -13.22 3.59
N GLU A 124 -1.61 -14.37 3.48
CA GLU A 124 -0.28 -14.55 4.08
C GLU A 124 0.82 -13.77 3.37
N GLN A 125 0.54 -13.20 2.21
CA GLN A 125 1.52 -12.34 1.55
C GLN A 125 1.70 -11.02 2.28
N ILE A 126 0.76 -10.66 3.14
CA ILE A 126 0.83 -9.43 3.92
C ILE A 126 0.97 -9.80 5.38
N GLN A 127 1.98 -9.22 6.03
CA GLN A 127 2.20 -9.40 7.45
C GLN A 127 2.26 -8.05 8.13
N PHE A 128 1.77 -8.00 9.36
CA PHE A 128 1.92 -6.78 10.14
C PHE A 128 3.35 -6.68 10.63
N LEU A 129 3.91 -5.48 10.53
CA LEU A 129 5.22 -5.21 11.09
C LEU A 129 5.01 -4.80 12.52
N GLU A 130 5.47 -5.61 13.45
CA GLU A 130 5.26 -5.32 14.85
C GLU A 130 6.21 -4.26 15.33
N GLU A 131 5.70 -3.40 16.18
CA GLU A 131 6.49 -2.32 16.74
C GLU A 131 6.69 -2.56 18.22
N GLU A 132 7.85 -2.13 18.68
CA GLU A 132 8.17 -2.24 20.11
C GLU A 132 7.71 -1.00 20.88
#